data_8711f35fb9d4bf29be905e133800c30e
#
_entry.id   8711f35fb9d4bf29be905e133800c30e
#
_cell.length_a   1.000
_cell.length_b   1.000
_cell.length_c   1.000
_cell.angle_alpha   90.00
_cell.angle_beta   90.00
_cell.angle_gamma   90.00
#
_symmetry.space_group_name_H-M   'P 1'
#
loop_
_entity.id
_entity.type
_entity.pdbx_description
1 polymer ?
#
loop_
_entity_poly.entity_id
_entity_poly.type
_entity_poly.pdbx_seq_one_letter_code
_entity_poly.pdbx_strand_id
1 'polypeptide(L)'
;MGDRKNLPLFEEYKKGCAQAYRELITKNGYSIDTDRQAKLVRPLYMRLLDENATEFAKKRLVKALDNYGWRLGTGFLSTPFILDVLADINIEYAYKLLENEKMPGWLFMTKMGATTIWESWEGTQAQGGIASLNHYSKGAVCEWLFRAMCGINVSGENHFVIKPRPGGHFDFAKAEYKSIFGTVKSGWKKQNDKYIYEIEIPANCTAEIVLPNDEKYTVTAGKCKF
;
A
#
# COMPACT_ATOMS: atom_id res chain seq x y z
N MET A 1 -7.06 -13.37 -16.32
CA MET A 1 -6.74 -13.33 -17.75
C MET A 1 -5.67 -14.36 -18.03
N GLY A 2 -5.95 -15.33 -18.86
CA GLY A 2 -5.09 -16.51 -18.90
C GLY A 2 -4.25 -16.61 -20.15
N ASP A 3 -3.32 -15.69 -20.40
CA ASP A 3 -2.30 -15.93 -21.42
C ASP A 3 -1.30 -16.98 -20.93
N ARG A 4 -1.75 -18.23 -20.90
CA ARG A 4 -0.91 -19.37 -20.51
C ARG A 4 0.18 -19.66 -21.53
N LYS A 5 0.03 -19.23 -22.78
CA LYS A 5 0.98 -19.50 -23.86
C LYS A 5 2.29 -18.74 -23.64
N ASN A 6 2.21 -17.48 -23.21
CA ASN A 6 3.38 -16.63 -23.00
C ASN A 6 3.90 -16.63 -21.58
N LEU A 7 3.27 -17.36 -20.65
CA LEU A 7 3.68 -17.43 -19.26
C LEU A 7 5.16 -17.81 -19.07
N PRO A 8 5.71 -18.85 -19.75
CA PRO A 8 7.12 -19.21 -19.62
C PRO A 8 8.07 -18.07 -20.03
N LEU A 9 7.74 -17.33 -21.09
CA LEU A 9 8.52 -16.18 -21.56
C LEU A 9 8.53 -15.05 -20.52
N PHE A 10 7.40 -14.75 -19.93
CA PHE A 10 7.32 -13.72 -18.87
C PHE A 10 8.05 -14.14 -17.60
N GLU A 11 8.03 -15.42 -17.25
CA GLU A 11 8.79 -15.95 -16.12
C GLU A 11 10.31 -15.87 -16.38
N GLU A 12 10.76 -16.15 -17.58
CA GLU A 12 12.16 -16.00 -18.01
C GLU A 12 12.60 -14.53 -17.91
N TYR A 13 11.83 -13.60 -18.46
CA TYR A 13 12.11 -12.17 -18.35
C TYR A 13 12.15 -11.70 -16.91
N LYS A 14 11.21 -12.14 -16.08
CA LYS A 14 11.19 -11.81 -14.63
C LYS A 14 12.48 -12.27 -13.95
N LYS A 15 12.93 -13.52 -14.22
CA LYS A 15 14.18 -14.07 -13.67
C LYS A 15 15.39 -13.28 -14.16
N GLY A 16 15.46 -13.01 -15.47
CA GLY A 16 16.55 -12.25 -16.08
C GLY A 16 16.65 -10.83 -15.54
N CYS A 17 15.54 -10.12 -15.39
CA CYS A 17 15.52 -8.79 -14.79
C CYS A 17 15.98 -8.80 -13.33
N ALA A 18 15.53 -9.77 -12.53
CA ALA A 18 15.94 -9.89 -11.14
C ALA A 18 17.44 -10.20 -11.01
N GLN A 19 17.97 -11.07 -11.87
CA GLN A 19 19.40 -11.38 -11.91
C GLN A 19 20.23 -10.16 -12.31
N ALA A 20 19.87 -9.48 -13.39
CA ALA A 20 20.57 -8.28 -13.87
C ALA A 20 20.56 -7.17 -12.79
N TYR A 21 19.46 -7.03 -12.07
CA TYR A 21 19.36 -6.06 -10.97
C TYR A 21 20.34 -6.40 -9.83
N ARG A 22 20.43 -7.67 -9.42
CA ARG A 22 21.38 -8.14 -8.38
C ARG A 22 22.83 -7.95 -8.82
N GLU A 23 23.15 -8.27 -10.07
CA GLU A 23 24.48 -8.05 -10.63
C GLU A 23 24.86 -6.58 -10.67
N LEU A 24 23.91 -5.70 -11.01
CA LEU A 24 24.11 -4.25 -11.00
C LEU A 24 24.44 -3.75 -9.59
N ILE A 25 23.75 -4.24 -8.56
CA ILE A 25 24.02 -3.91 -7.16
C ILE A 25 25.42 -4.37 -6.76
N THR A 26 25.82 -5.57 -7.16
CA THR A 26 27.10 -6.19 -6.76
C THR A 26 28.29 -5.58 -7.50
N LYS A 27 28.20 -5.47 -8.86
CA LYS A 27 29.35 -5.08 -9.70
C LYS A 27 29.67 -3.59 -9.68
N ASN A 28 28.65 -2.76 -9.65
CA ASN A 28 28.84 -1.31 -9.82
C ASN A 28 28.83 -0.55 -8.49
N GLY A 29 28.88 -1.24 -7.34
CA GLY A 29 28.62 -0.59 -6.06
C GLY A 29 27.29 0.17 -6.10
N TYR A 30 26.34 -0.27 -6.96
CA TYR A 30 25.00 0.32 -7.04
C TYR A 30 24.34 0.12 -5.70
N SER A 31 24.70 1.01 -4.84
CA SER A 31 24.38 0.90 -3.45
C SER A 31 22.89 1.12 -3.25
N ILE A 32 22.24 0.16 -2.62
CA ILE A 32 20.98 0.37 -1.93
C ILE A 32 21.21 1.13 -0.61
N ASP A 33 22.45 1.49 -0.28
CA ASP A 33 22.77 2.43 0.79
C ASP A 33 22.56 3.87 0.32
N THR A 34 21.32 4.32 0.36
CA THR A 34 20.87 5.59 -0.20
C THR A 34 19.65 6.13 0.55
N ASP A 35 19.52 7.46 0.61
CA ASP A 35 18.31 8.12 1.12
C ASP A 35 17.20 8.25 0.07
N ARG A 36 17.45 7.82 -1.17
CA ARG A 36 16.43 7.86 -2.23
C ARG A 36 15.42 6.74 -2.03
N GLN A 37 14.32 7.01 -1.33
CA GLN A 37 13.26 6.05 -1.02
C GLN A 37 12.83 5.22 -2.24
N ALA A 38 12.70 5.82 -3.42
CA ALA A 38 12.30 5.14 -4.65
C ALA A 38 13.25 4.01 -5.08
N LYS A 39 14.56 4.12 -4.77
CA LYS A 39 15.55 3.08 -5.06
C LYS A 39 15.45 1.88 -4.11
N LEU A 40 14.81 2.04 -2.98
CA LEU A 40 14.59 1.00 -1.99
C LEU A 40 13.19 0.37 -2.13
N VAL A 41 12.17 1.19 -2.32
CA VAL A 41 10.77 0.75 -2.41
C VAL A 41 10.54 -0.21 -3.57
N ARG A 42 10.97 0.14 -4.79
CA ARG A 42 10.72 -0.70 -5.97
C ARG A 42 11.32 -2.10 -5.90
N PRO A 43 12.62 -2.27 -5.58
CA PRO A 43 13.17 -3.61 -5.50
C PRO A 43 12.60 -4.43 -4.34
N LEU A 44 12.21 -3.81 -3.23
CA LEU A 44 11.51 -4.49 -2.13
C LEU A 44 10.13 -4.97 -2.59
N TYR A 45 9.32 -4.10 -3.17
CA TYR A 45 7.98 -4.43 -3.65
C TYR A 45 8.01 -5.51 -4.75
N MET A 46 8.93 -5.39 -5.72
CA MET A 46 9.08 -6.31 -6.84
C MET A 46 9.86 -7.57 -6.49
N ARG A 47 10.34 -7.72 -5.26
CA ARG A 47 11.11 -8.89 -4.77
C ARG A 47 12.33 -9.18 -5.64
N LEU A 48 13.09 -8.15 -6.00
CA LEU A 48 14.28 -8.27 -6.85
C LEU A 48 15.56 -8.61 -6.07
N LEU A 49 15.55 -8.41 -4.75
CA LEU A 49 16.70 -8.60 -3.86
C LEU A 49 16.76 -10.03 -3.34
N ASP A 50 17.97 -10.48 -2.99
CA ASP A 50 18.15 -11.65 -2.14
C ASP A 50 17.76 -11.35 -0.69
N GLU A 51 17.83 -12.34 0.18
CA GLU A 51 17.41 -12.22 1.57
C GLU A 51 18.22 -11.16 2.33
N ASN A 52 19.56 -11.20 2.23
CA ASN A 52 20.45 -10.28 2.93
C ASN A 52 20.23 -8.83 2.45
N ALA A 53 20.16 -8.63 1.13
CA ALA A 53 19.90 -7.31 0.57
C ALA A 53 18.50 -6.82 0.88
N THR A 54 17.51 -7.71 0.99
CA THR A 54 16.13 -7.38 1.42
C THR A 54 16.13 -6.83 2.85
N GLU A 55 16.75 -7.51 3.78
CA GLU A 55 16.82 -7.06 5.17
C GLU A 55 17.61 -5.76 5.33
N PHE A 56 18.71 -5.62 4.58
CA PHE A 56 19.43 -4.35 4.52
C PHE A 56 18.55 -3.22 3.97
N ALA A 57 17.86 -3.44 2.85
CA ALA A 57 17.02 -2.44 2.20
C ALA A 57 15.83 -2.01 3.07
N LYS A 58 15.21 -2.93 3.82
CA LYS A 58 14.16 -2.61 4.79
C LYS A 58 14.65 -1.64 5.87
N LYS A 59 15.76 -1.99 6.53
CA LYS A 59 16.38 -1.14 7.56
C LYS A 59 16.81 0.20 6.99
N ARG A 60 17.36 0.18 5.78
CA ARG A 60 17.84 1.39 5.10
C ARG A 60 16.72 2.32 4.67
N LEU A 61 15.55 1.76 4.27
CA LEU A 61 14.38 2.55 3.96
C LEU A 61 13.84 3.29 5.19
N VAL A 62 13.77 2.62 6.33
CA VAL A 62 13.36 3.26 7.59
C VAL A 62 14.31 4.40 7.94
N LYS A 63 15.63 4.18 7.84
CA LYS A 63 16.63 5.23 8.06
C LYS A 63 16.49 6.40 7.08
N ALA A 64 16.22 6.13 5.81
CA ALA A 64 15.97 7.18 4.81
C ALA A 64 14.71 8.01 5.11
N LEU A 65 13.68 7.37 5.66
CA LEU A 65 12.47 8.06 6.11
C LEU A 65 12.74 8.90 7.37
N ASP A 66 13.48 8.37 8.34
CA ASP A 66 13.88 9.14 9.52
C ASP A 66 14.70 10.38 9.13
N ASN A 67 15.70 10.22 8.25
CA ASN A 67 16.53 11.32 7.74
C ASN A 67 15.69 12.38 7.01
N TYR A 68 14.60 12.00 6.36
CA TYR A 68 13.70 12.91 5.65
C TYR A 68 12.49 13.35 6.47
N GLY A 69 12.44 13.01 7.76
CA GLY A 69 11.35 13.37 8.67
C GLY A 69 10.01 12.73 8.32
N TRP A 70 10.03 11.48 7.86
CA TRP A 70 8.86 10.69 7.45
C TRP A 70 8.00 11.37 6.38
N ARG A 71 8.66 12.06 5.45
CA ARG A 71 8.00 12.68 4.28
C ARG A 71 8.17 11.79 3.05
N LEU A 72 7.25 11.93 2.09
CA LEU A 72 7.29 11.18 0.84
C LEU A 72 8.46 11.64 -0.06
N GLY A 73 9.47 10.78 -0.21
CA GLY A 73 10.59 10.96 -1.14
C GLY A 73 10.48 10.09 -2.39
N THR A 74 9.25 9.78 -2.82
CA THR A 74 8.98 8.96 -4.00
C THR A 74 8.26 9.75 -5.08
N GLY A 75 8.52 9.40 -6.33
CA GLY A 75 7.78 9.88 -7.50
C GLY A 75 6.74 8.85 -7.97
N PHE A 76 6.15 9.08 -9.15
CA PHE A 76 5.02 8.33 -9.72
C PHE A 76 5.16 6.82 -9.68
N LEU A 77 6.35 6.29 -9.99
CA LEU A 77 6.61 4.85 -10.10
C LEU A 77 6.82 4.14 -8.75
N SER A 78 6.85 4.84 -7.65
CA SER A 78 7.16 4.24 -6.35
C SER A 78 6.15 4.63 -5.26
N THR A 79 5.48 5.77 -5.41
CA THR A 79 4.44 6.24 -4.48
C THR A 79 3.31 5.20 -4.30
N PRO A 80 2.83 4.50 -5.34
CA PRO A 80 1.81 3.46 -5.18
C PRO A 80 2.20 2.27 -4.30
N PHE A 81 3.50 2.05 -4.12
CA PHE A 81 4.02 0.84 -3.45
C PHE A 81 4.56 1.06 -2.05
N ILE A 82 4.85 2.33 -1.68
CA ILE A 82 5.60 2.60 -0.46
C ILE A 82 4.85 2.18 0.81
N LEU A 83 3.53 2.36 0.86
CA LEU A 83 2.75 1.97 2.04
C LEU A 83 2.70 0.45 2.21
N ASP A 84 2.65 -0.32 1.12
CA ASP A 84 2.73 -1.78 1.18
C ASP A 84 4.07 -2.24 1.73
N VAL A 85 5.17 -1.71 1.16
CA VAL A 85 6.52 -2.05 1.62
C VAL A 85 6.70 -1.72 3.09
N LEU A 86 6.22 -0.57 3.53
CA LEU A 86 6.30 -0.18 4.94
C LEU A 86 5.42 -1.05 5.83
N ALA A 87 4.21 -1.35 5.39
CA ALA A 87 3.29 -2.22 6.12
C ALA A 87 3.82 -3.66 6.25
N ASP A 88 4.62 -4.13 5.30
CA ASP A 88 5.30 -5.44 5.38
C ASP A 88 6.50 -5.42 6.33
N ILE A 89 7.09 -4.25 6.60
CA ILE A 89 8.13 -4.09 7.62
C ILE A 89 7.48 -3.96 9.00
N ASN A 90 6.58 -2.99 9.14
CA ASN A 90 5.77 -2.72 10.31
C ASN A 90 4.58 -1.85 9.88
N ILE A 91 3.37 -2.25 10.22
CA ILE A 91 2.16 -1.51 9.85
C ILE A 91 2.17 -0.06 10.35
N GLU A 92 2.74 0.19 11.51
CA GLU A 92 2.84 1.53 12.09
C GLU A 92 3.73 2.47 11.26
N TYR A 93 4.68 1.94 10.49
CA TYR A 93 5.49 2.74 9.58
C TYR A 93 4.68 3.26 8.39
N ALA A 94 3.75 2.46 7.88
CA ALA A 94 2.84 2.89 6.82
C ALA A 94 1.93 4.02 7.32
N TYR A 95 1.36 3.87 8.51
CA TYR A 95 0.52 4.91 9.11
C TYR A 95 1.32 6.17 9.44
N LYS A 96 2.51 6.06 10.01
CA LYS A 96 3.38 7.21 10.30
C LYS A 96 3.70 8.03 9.06
N LEU A 97 3.89 7.37 7.91
CA LEU A 97 4.07 8.07 6.64
C LEU A 97 2.77 8.69 6.13
N LEU A 98 1.66 7.93 6.20
CA LEU A 98 0.33 8.37 5.73
C LEU A 98 -0.16 9.60 6.49
N GLU A 99 0.02 9.62 7.81
CA GLU A 99 -0.44 10.66 8.72
C GLU A 99 0.45 11.92 8.74
N ASN A 100 1.56 11.92 7.99
CA ASN A 100 2.47 13.06 7.98
C ASN A 100 1.84 14.26 7.28
N GLU A 101 1.68 15.36 8.02
CA GLU A 101 1.10 16.60 7.53
C GLU A 101 2.10 17.55 6.86
N LYS A 102 3.40 17.18 6.80
CA LYS A 102 4.45 18.00 6.20
C LYS A 102 4.57 17.69 4.70
N MET A 103 4.88 18.68 3.91
CA MET A 103 5.22 18.53 2.50
C MET A 103 6.61 17.88 2.33
N PRO A 104 6.76 16.90 1.45
CA PRO A 104 5.77 16.14 0.69
C PRO A 104 4.97 15.13 1.52
N GLY A 105 3.66 15.13 1.40
CA GLY A 105 2.76 14.20 2.10
C GLY A 105 1.30 14.38 1.69
N TRP A 106 0.50 13.31 1.83
CA TRP A 106 -0.91 13.36 1.42
C TRP A 106 -1.74 14.28 2.31
N LEU A 107 -1.56 14.25 3.62
CA LEU A 107 -2.31 15.10 4.54
C LEU A 107 -1.92 16.58 4.42
N PHE A 108 -0.71 16.89 3.93
CA PHE A 108 -0.34 18.25 3.58
C PHE A 108 -1.30 18.84 2.53
N MET A 109 -1.61 18.07 1.47
CA MET A 109 -2.55 18.52 0.43
C MET A 109 -3.93 18.84 1.03
N THR A 110 -4.46 17.94 1.87
CA THR A 110 -5.74 18.15 2.56
C THR A 110 -5.72 19.40 3.42
N LYS A 111 -4.63 19.62 4.15
CA LYS A 111 -4.43 20.82 5.00
C LYS A 111 -4.39 22.11 4.18
N MET A 112 -3.91 22.03 2.95
CA MET A 112 -3.90 23.14 1.98
C MET A 112 -5.24 23.32 1.26
N GLY A 113 -6.29 22.58 1.63
CA GLY A 113 -7.62 22.70 1.05
C GLY A 113 -7.81 21.91 -0.26
N ALA A 114 -6.92 20.97 -0.56
CA ALA A 114 -7.10 20.10 -1.73
C ALA A 114 -8.38 19.25 -1.61
N THR A 115 -9.15 19.23 -2.67
CA THR A 115 -10.33 18.35 -2.83
C THR A 115 -10.04 17.12 -3.69
N THR A 116 -8.87 17.11 -4.33
CA THR A 116 -8.34 16.04 -5.18
C THR A 116 -6.85 15.83 -4.90
N ILE A 117 -6.29 14.72 -5.32
CA ILE A 117 -4.86 14.45 -5.13
C ILE A 117 -4.05 15.14 -6.23
N TRP A 118 -3.16 16.04 -5.86
CA TRP A 118 -2.34 16.83 -6.78
C TRP A 118 -1.15 16.04 -7.33
N GLU A 119 -0.72 16.40 -8.54
CA GLU A 119 0.49 15.87 -9.17
C GLU A 119 1.76 16.40 -8.51
N SER A 120 1.85 17.71 -8.30
CA SER A 120 2.93 18.32 -7.53
C SER A 120 2.52 18.45 -6.05
N TRP A 121 3.46 18.34 -5.14
CA TRP A 121 3.17 18.48 -3.71
C TRP A 121 2.82 19.92 -3.33
N GLU A 122 3.35 20.88 -4.09
CA GLU A 122 3.10 22.30 -3.93
C GLU A 122 1.71 22.72 -4.45
N GLY A 123 1.11 21.91 -5.32
CA GLY A 123 -0.20 22.13 -5.91
C GLY A 123 -0.29 23.48 -6.64
N THR A 124 -1.21 24.34 -6.20
CA THR A 124 -1.42 25.68 -6.77
C THR A 124 -0.31 26.68 -6.45
N GLN A 125 0.61 26.34 -5.53
CA GLN A 125 1.74 27.20 -5.13
C GLN A 125 3.04 26.85 -5.85
N ALA A 126 3.01 25.90 -6.80
CA ALA A 126 4.18 25.48 -7.55
C ALA A 126 4.75 26.62 -8.41
N GLN A 127 6.02 26.98 -8.19
CA GLN A 127 6.68 28.08 -8.90
C GLN A 127 6.88 27.83 -10.40
N GLY A 128 6.91 26.55 -10.80
CA GLY A 128 7.08 26.13 -12.21
C GLY A 128 5.78 26.07 -13.01
N GLY A 129 4.67 26.56 -12.46
CA GLY A 129 3.33 26.42 -13.03
C GLY A 129 2.51 25.32 -12.36
N ILE A 130 1.19 25.40 -12.51
CA ILE A 130 0.27 24.43 -11.93
C ILE A 130 0.32 23.15 -12.74
N ALA A 131 0.76 22.04 -12.10
CA ALA A 131 0.61 20.70 -12.62
C ALA A 131 -0.85 20.22 -12.44
N SER A 132 -1.15 18.96 -12.83
CA SER A 132 -2.49 18.41 -12.63
C SER A 132 -2.91 18.46 -11.16
N LEU A 133 -4.09 18.95 -10.89
CA LEU A 133 -4.69 18.91 -9.55
C LEU A 133 -5.47 17.61 -9.28
N ASN A 134 -5.49 16.68 -10.22
CA ASN A 134 -6.12 15.37 -10.07
C ASN A 134 -5.24 14.30 -10.74
N HIS A 135 -4.30 13.73 -9.99
CA HIS A 135 -3.29 12.83 -10.52
C HIS A 135 -3.36 11.43 -9.92
N TYR A 136 -3.56 10.42 -10.76
CA TYR A 136 -3.80 9.03 -10.37
C TYR A 136 -2.67 8.37 -9.57
N SER A 137 -1.41 8.69 -9.87
CA SER A 137 -0.27 7.99 -9.28
C SER A 137 -0.14 8.22 -7.78
N LYS A 138 -0.32 9.47 -7.34
CA LYS A 138 -0.36 9.77 -5.90
C LYS A 138 -1.72 9.41 -5.29
N GLY A 139 -2.78 9.45 -6.10
CA GLY A 139 -4.12 8.98 -5.75
C GLY A 139 -4.21 7.47 -5.52
N ALA A 140 -3.20 6.69 -5.91
CA ALA A 140 -3.10 5.27 -5.60
C ALA A 140 -3.15 4.95 -4.09
N VAL A 141 -2.89 5.92 -3.21
CA VAL A 141 -3.11 5.79 -1.76
C VAL A 141 -4.54 5.36 -1.43
N CYS A 142 -5.54 5.76 -2.22
CA CYS A 142 -6.93 5.35 -2.01
C CYS A 142 -7.10 3.83 -2.12
N GLU A 143 -6.40 3.17 -3.04
CA GLU A 143 -6.41 1.71 -3.16
C GLU A 143 -5.90 1.06 -1.86
N TRP A 144 -4.81 1.58 -1.29
CA TRP A 144 -4.28 1.08 -0.03
C TRP A 144 -5.26 1.24 1.13
N LEU A 145 -6.02 2.35 1.19
CA LEU A 145 -7.05 2.57 2.20
C LEU A 145 -8.17 1.52 2.13
N PHE A 146 -8.59 1.15 0.92
CA PHE A 146 -9.60 0.09 0.73
C PHE A 146 -9.03 -1.30 1.02
N ARG A 147 -7.90 -1.63 0.40
CA ARG A 147 -7.33 -2.96 0.39
C ARG A 147 -6.59 -3.32 1.69
N ALA A 148 -5.79 -2.42 2.22
CA ALA A 148 -5.00 -2.68 3.43
C ALA A 148 -5.69 -2.16 4.69
N MET A 149 -6.02 -0.87 4.76
CA MET A 149 -6.60 -0.28 5.97
C MET A 149 -7.94 -0.92 6.32
N CYS A 150 -8.87 -1.02 5.34
CA CYS A 150 -10.19 -1.62 5.52
C CYS A 150 -10.23 -3.11 5.16
N GLY A 151 -9.21 -3.63 4.47
CA GLY A 151 -9.02 -5.05 4.23
C GLY A 151 -9.78 -5.65 3.07
N ILE A 152 -10.44 -4.88 2.19
CA ILE A 152 -11.27 -5.42 1.11
C ILE A 152 -10.39 -5.85 -0.07
N ASN A 153 -10.27 -7.16 -0.31
CA ASN A 153 -9.55 -7.74 -1.44
C ASN A 153 -10.47 -8.66 -2.24
N VAL A 154 -10.46 -8.50 -3.56
CA VAL A 154 -11.17 -9.38 -4.50
C VAL A 154 -10.24 -10.51 -4.89
N SER A 155 -10.61 -11.77 -4.61
CA SER A 155 -9.78 -12.96 -4.89
C SER A 155 -10.40 -13.91 -5.90
N GLY A 156 -11.65 -13.68 -6.30
CA GLY A 156 -12.37 -14.47 -7.29
C GLY A 156 -13.61 -13.72 -7.79
N GLU A 157 -14.43 -14.38 -8.61
CA GLU A 157 -15.64 -13.73 -9.14
C GLU A 157 -16.60 -13.31 -8.03
N ASN A 158 -16.90 -14.21 -7.09
CA ASN A 158 -17.79 -13.99 -5.96
C ASN A 158 -17.13 -14.32 -4.61
N HIS A 159 -15.79 -14.25 -4.56
CA HIS A 159 -15.01 -14.53 -3.36
C HIS A 159 -14.12 -13.34 -2.99
N PHE A 160 -14.13 -13.00 -1.70
CA PHE A 160 -13.36 -11.89 -1.14
C PHE A 160 -12.39 -12.40 -0.06
N VAL A 161 -11.30 -11.69 0.13
CA VAL A 161 -10.44 -11.81 1.32
C VAL A 161 -10.53 -10.50 2.08
N ILE A 162 -11.04 -10.56 3.30
CA ILE A 162 -11.15 -9.39 4.17
C ILE A 162 -10.05 -9.47 5.22
N LYS A 163 -9.03 -8.63 5.04
CA LYS A 163 -7.83 -8.59 5.89
C LYS A 163 -7.52 -7.16 6.33
N PRO A 164 -8.30 -6.59 7.26
CA PRO A 164 -8.08 -5.23 7.76
C PRO A 164 -6.78 -5.15 8.55
N ARG A 165 -6.07 -4.04 8.38
CA ARG A 165 -4.82 -3.75 9.08
C ARG A 165 -4.95 -2.41 9.81
N PRO A 166 -5.64 -2.38 10.97
CA PRO A 166 -5.76 -1.16 11.78
C PRO A 166 -4.39 -0.70 12.31
N GLY A 167 -4.24 0.60 12.54
CA GLY A 167 -3.02 1.19 13.07
C GLY A 167 -3.07 2.71 13.09
N GLY A 168 -1.94 3.34 13.43
CA GLY A 168 -1.82 4.78 13.54
C GLY A 168 -2.72 5.39 14.62
N HIS A 169 -3.10 6.65 14.42
CA HIS A 169 -3.95 7.40 15.35
C HIS A 169 -5.44 7.37 14.98
N PHE A 170 -5.84 6.52 14.03
CA PHE A 170 -7.23 6.42 13.62
C PHE A 170 -8.06 5.65 14.64
N ASP A 171 -9.22 6.21 15.02
CA ASP A 171 -10.20 5.55 15.88
C ASP A 171 -11.05 4.55 15.13
N PHE A 172 -11.23 4.74 13.82
CA PHE A 172 -11.98 3.83 12.95
C PHE A 172 -11.59 3.99 11.49
N ALA A 173 -11.88 2.95 10.72
CA ALA A 173 -11.95 3.03 9.26
C ALA A 173 -13.09 2.15 8.76
N LYS A 174 -13.73 2.58 7.67
CA LYS A 174 -14.78 1.81 6.99
C LYS A 174 -14.75 2.07 5.50
N ALA A 175 -15.01 1.03 4.73
CA ALA A 175 -15.13 1.10 3.28
C ALA A 175 -16.30 0.26 2.78
N GLU A 176 -16.85 0.68 1.65
CA GLU A 176 -17.88 -0.04 0.89
C GLU A 176 -17.39 -0.21 -0.54
N TYR A 177 -17.38 -1.44 -1.02
CA TYR A 177 -17.03 -1.77 -2.40
C TYR A 177 -18.23 -2.33 -3.12
N LYS A 178 -18.69 -1.63 -4.17
CA LYS A 178 -19.80 -2.06 -5.02
C LYS A 178 -19.27 -3.02 -6.09
N SER A 179 -19.43 -4.31 -5.85
CA SER A 179 -19.14 -5.35 -6.85
C SER A 179 -20.34 -5.63 -7.73
N ILE A 180 -20.14 -6.41 -8.79
CA ILE A 180 -21.25 -6.90 -9.65
C ILE A 180 -22.22 -7.81 -8.89
N PHE A 181 -21.81 -8.39 -7.76
CA PHE A 181 -22.63 -9.26 -6.90
C PHE A 181 -23.31 -8.51 -5.76
N GLY A 182 -23.05 -7.22 -5.60
CA GLY A 182 -23.56 -6.40 -4.50
C GLY A 182 -22.45 -5.69 -3.72
N THR A 183 -22.81 -5.06 -2.61
CA THR A 183 -21.89 -4.25 -1.83
C THR A 183 -21.21 -5.07 -0.74
N VAL A 184 -19.88 -5.10 -0.77
CA VAL A 184 -19.03 -5.58 0.33
C VAL A 184 -18.75 -4.41 1.24
N LYS A 185 -18.90 -4.60 2.56
CA LYS A 185 -18.51 -3.61 3.55
C LYS A 185 -17.50 -4.20 4.52
N SER A 186 -16.51 -3.42 4.86
CA SER A 186 -15.54 -3.76 5.90
C SER A 186 -15.14 -2.52 6.66
N GLY A 187 -15.08 -2.64 7.96
CA GLY A 187 -14.63 -1.57 8.83
C GLY A 187 -14.17 -2.10 10.17
N TRP A 188 -13.42 -1.25 10.85
CA TRP A 188 -13.00 -1.48 12.22
C TRP A 188 -13.14 -0.20 13.04
N LYS A 189 -13.30 -0.37 14.33
CA LYS A 189 -13.34 0.71 15.30
C LYS A 189 -12.55 0.33 16.55
N LYS A 190 -11.70 1.24 17.00
CA LYS A 190 -10.98 1.09 18.26
C LYS A 190 -11.91 1.41 19.43
N GLN A 191 -11.97 0.51 20.41
CA GLN A 191 -12.76 0.67 21.64
C GLN A 191 -12.02 0.03 22.81
N ASN A 192 -11.64 0.83 23.79
CA ASN A 192 -10.92 0.36 25.00
C ASN A 192 -9.68 -0.49 24.64
N ASP A 193 -8.82 0.02 23.72
CA ASP A 193 -7.61 -0.63 23.21
C ASP A 193 -7.82 -1.97 22.48
N LYS A 194 -9.05 -2.29 22.14
CA LYS A 194 -9.41 -3.41 21.27
C LYS A 194 -10.00 -2.90 19.96
N TYR A 195 -9.86 -3.69 18.91
CA TYR A 195 -10.50 -3.41 17.64
C TYR A 195 -11.75 -4.28 17.50
N ILE A 196 -12.83 -3.64 17.08
CA ILE A 196 -14.09 -4.30 16.72
C ILE A 196 -14.20 -4.23 15.20
N TYR A 197 -14.41 -5.37 14.55
CA TYR A 197 -14.53 -5.47 13.10
C TYR A 197 -15.98 -5.72 12.72
N GLU A 198 -16.51 -4.95 11.75
CA GLU A 198 -17.85 -5.10 11.21
C GLU A 198 -17.74 -5.32 9.70
N ILE A 199 -18.23 -6.46 9.23
CA ILE A 199 -18.08 -6.91 7.84
C ILE A 199 -19.45 -7.33 7.31
N GLU A 200 -19.74 -6.98 6.07
CA GLU A 200 -20.95 -7.38 5.36
C GLU A 200 -20.58 -7.95 3.99
N ILE A 201 -20.98 -9.18 3.74
CA ILE A 201 -20.75 -9.89 2.47
C ILE A 201 -22.09 -10.02 1.73
N PRO A 202 -22.15 -9.63 0.44
CA PRO A 202 -23.38 -9.67 -0.33
C PRO A 202 -23.85 -11.10 -0.62
N ALA A 203 -25.12 -11.24 -1.01
CA ALA A 203 -25.72 -12.52 -1.38
C ALA A 203 -24.92 -13.24 -2.47
N ASN A 204 -24.89 -14.58 -2.41
CA ASN A 204 -24.15 -15.45 -3.33
C ASN A 204 -22.62 -15.24 -3.36
N CYS A 205 -22.08 -14.58 -2.34
CA CYS A 205 -20.64 -14.41 -2.15
C CYS A 205 -20.16 -15.13 -0.90
N THR A 206 -18.84 -15.37 -0.89
CA THR A 206 -18.11 -15.91 0.26
C THR A 206 -16.92 -15.02 0.57
N ALA A 207 -16.41 -15.08 1.81
CA ALA A 207 -15.18 -14.42 2.15
C ALA A 207 -14.35 -15.22 3.15
N GLU A 208 -13.02 -15.14 2.99
CA GLU A 208 -12.07 -15.45 4.04
C GLU A 208 -11.77 -14.15 4.81
N ILE A 209 -11.99 -14.17 6.13
CA ILE A 209 -11.65 -13.06 7.01
C ILE A 209 -10.38 -13.43 7.76
N VAL A 210 -9.37 -12.57 7.69
CA VAL A 210 -8.08 -12.73 8.38
C VAL A 210 -7.88 -11.53 9.29
N LEU A 211 -8.01 -11.74 10.60
CA LEU A 211 -7.81 -10.68 11.58
C LEU A 211 -6.31 -10.46 11.86
N PRO A 212 -5.91 -9.31 12.42
CA PRO A 212 -4.51 -8.99 12.71
C PRO A 212 -3.80 -9.95 13.69
N ASN A 213 -4.55 -10.71 14.47
CA ASN A 213 -4.04 -11.78 15.35
C ASN A 213 -3.89 -13.14 14.63
N ASP A 214 -3.99 -13.14 13.29
CA ASP A 214 -3.95 -14.31 12.41
C ASP A 214 -5.13 -15.29 12.57
N GLU A 215 -6.18 -14.93 13.32
CA GLU A 215 -7.43 -15.68 13.34
C GLU A 215 -8.11 -15.63 11.97
N LYS A 216 -8.61 -16.76 11.51
CA LYS A 216 -9.23 -16.95 10.19
C LYS A 216 -10.64 -17.48 10.31
N TYR A 217 -11.52 -16.88 9.52
CA TYR A 217 -12.92 -17.29 9.45
C TYR A 217 -13.36 -17.36 7.99
N THR A 218 -14.12 -18.41 7.65
CA THR A 218 -14.80 -18.47 6.35
C THR A 218 -16.25 -18.12 6.58
N VAL A 219 -16.74 -17.12 5.85
CA VAL A 219 -18.11 -16.64 5.99
C VAL A 219 -18.82 -16.64 4.63
N THR A 220 -20.13 -16.83 4.68
CA THR A 220 -21.04 -16.64 3.55
C THR A 220 -21.70 -15.27 3.63
N ALA A 221 -22.71 -15.03 2.78
CA ALA A 221 -23.47 -13.79 2.78
C ALA A 221 -24.03 -13.43 4.17
N GLY A 222 -24.01 -12.15 4.49
CA GLY A 222 -24.55 -11.62 5.73
C GLY A 222 -23.60 -10.67 6.45
N LYS A 223 -24.00 -10.29 7.66
CA LYS A 223 -23.22 -9.40 8.54
C LYS A 223 -22.55 -10.23 9.63
N CYS A 224 -21.29 -9.93 9.88
CA CYS A 224 -20.54 -10.51 10.99
C CYS A 224 -19.76 -9.43 11.75
N LYS A 225 -19.49 -9.75 13.01
CA LYS A 225 -18.76 -8.88 13.93
C LYS A 225 -17.76 -9.70 14.72
N PHE A 226 -16.56 -9.18 14.86
CA PHE A 226 -15.45 -9.81 15.57
C PHE A 226 -14.85 -8.86 16.59
#